data_06d70d162819561f936d2c106a5379ea
#
_entry.id   06d70d162819561f936d2c106a5379ea
#
_cell.length_a   1.000
_cell.length_b   1.000
_cell.length_c   1.000
_cell.angle_alpha   90.00
_cell.angle_beta   90.00
_cell.angle_gamma   90.00
#
_symmetry.space_group_name_H-M   'P 1'
#
loop_
_entity.id
_entity.type
_entity.pdbx_description
1 polymer ?
#
loop_
_entity_poly.entity_id
_entity_poly.type
_entity_poly.pdbx_seq_one_letter_code
_entity_poly.pdbx_strand_id
1 'polypeptide(L)'
;MSEFLTAYRAHVAERSAQGIPPVPLSAQQTAEVIDLLKKPPKGEEKMLVDLITYRVPAGVDDAAKVKASYLAAVAHGTEKCALITRQQATHLLGTMLGGYNISPLIDLLGDADAAVAQEASKGLKFTLLMFDQFHDVQEKAEQGNAHAKSVLQSWADAEWFTSRPEVPKSIQLTVFKCAGEINTDDLSPAPDAWSRPDIPLHAIAMHKNARPGITPEEDGKRGPVKFIEDLKSKGHLVAYVGDVVGTGSSRKSATNSVLWWTGEDIPFVPNKRFGGVCLGGKIAPIFYNTMEDSGALPIELDVSQMGMGDVLELRPYDGKALKGGKVIAEFTLKSEVLFDEVRAGGRIPLIVGRGLTAKARAALGLPASTVFRLPQAPVDSGRGFTLAQKMVGRAVGLPEGKGVRPGTYCEPKMTSVGTQDTTGPMTRDELKDLACLGFSADLVMQSFCHTAAYPKPVDVKMHHELPEFISNRGGISLKPGDGIIHSWLNRMLLPDTVGTGGDSHTRFPIGISFPAGSGLVAFAAATGVMPLEIGRAHV
;
A
#
# COMPACT_ATOMS: atom_id res chain seq x y z
N MET A 1 -7.58 22.77 -30.64
CA MET A 1 -7.56 22.12 -29.31
C MET A 1 -6.99 20.73 -29.52
N SER A 2 -6.09 20.26 -28.67
CA SER A 2 -5.53 18.88 -28.82
C SER A 2 -6.66 17.86 -28.66
N GLU A 3 -6.68 16.82 -29.50
CA GLU A 3 -7.63 15.72 -29.44
C GLU A 3 -7.59 15.03 -28.06
N PHE A 4 -6.39 14.80 -27.54
CA PHE A 4 -6.17 14.27 -26.18
C PHE A 4 -6.88 15.12 -25.11
N LEU A 5 -6.66 16.45 -25.08
CA LEU A 5 -7.26 17.31 -24.04
C LEU A 5 -8.79 17.32 -24.12
N THR A 6 -9.35 17.23 -25.33
CA THR A 6 -10.80 17.13 -25.51
C THR A 6 -11.33 15.81 -24.95
N ALA A 7 -10.70 14.70 -25.29
CA ALA A 7 -11.06 13.37 -24.79
C ALA A 7 -10.90 13.28 -23.26
N TYR A 8 -9.79 13.82 -22.73
CA TYR A 8 -9.53 13.81 -21.29
C TYR A 8 -10.59 14.62 -20.52
N ARG A 9 -11.00 15.80 -21.02
CA ARG A 9 -12.09 16.58 -20.39
C ARG A 9 -13.42 15.85 -20.42
N ALA A 10 -13.76 15.17 -21.51
CA ALA A 10 -14.95 14.33 -21.59
C ALA A 10 -14.92 13.21 -20.54
N HIS A 11 -13.77 12.54 -20.40
CA HIS A 11 -13.56 11.51 -19.37
C HIS A 11 -13.67 12.09 -17.95
N VAL A 12 -13.08 13.25 -17.67
CA VAL A 12 -13.24 13.94 -16.38
C VAL A 12 -14.71 14.23 -16.09
N ALA A 13 -15.47 14.71 -17.07
CA ALA A 13 -16.89 15.01 -16.89
C ALA A 13 -17.71 13.74 -16.59
N GLU A 14 -17.46 12.65 -17.31
CA GLU A 14 -18.08 11.35 -17.08
C GLU A 14 -17.82 10.83 -15.65
N ARG A 15 -16.58 10.88 -15.21
CA ARG A 15 -16.18 10.42 -13.86
C ARG A 15 -16.75 11.33 -12.77
N SER A 16 -16.72 12.65 -12.98
CA SER A 16 -17.26 13.62 -12.04
C SER A 16 -18.78 13.46 -11.85
N ALA A 17 -19.50 13.07 -12.89
CA ALA A 17 -20.93 12.75 -12.79
C ALA A 17 -21.20 11.55 -11.86
N GLN A 18 -20.22 10.68 -11.66
CA GLN A 18 -20.25 9.56 -10.71
C GLN A 18 -19.69 9.94 -9.33
N GLY A 19 -19.17 11.16 -9.14
CA GLY A 19 -18.54 11.61 -7.90
C GLY A 19 -17.13 11.03 -7.66
N ILE A 20 -16.41 10.63 -8.72
CA ILE A 20 -15.09 10.02 -8.64
C ILE A 20 -14.08 10.71 -9.57
N PRO A 21 -12.78 10.66 -9.24
CA PRO A 21 -11.75 11.26 -10.09
C PRO A 21 -11.55 10.49 -11.40
N PRO A 22 -10.94 11.13 -12.42
CA PRO A 22 -10.56 10.45 -13.65
C PRO A 22 -9.57 9.33 -13.36
N VAL A 23 -9.49 8.33 -14.25
CA VAL A 23 -8.48 7.28 -14.21
C VAL A 23 -7.08 7.90 -14.34
N PRO A 24 -6.05 7.40 -13.67
CA PRO A 24 -4.67 7.83 -13.87
C PRO A 24 -4.25 7.69 -15.35
N LEU A 25 -3.33 8.55 -15.77
CA LEU A 25 -2.84 8.55 -17.16
C LEU A 25 -2.10 7.25 -17.49
N SER A 26 -2.35 6.72 -18.68
CA SER A 26 -1.55 5.64 -19.25
C SER A 26 -0.19 6.14 -19.74
N ALA A 27 0.73 5.23 -20.09
CA ALA A 27 2.01 5.58 -20.68
C ALA A 27 1.85 6.41 -21.97
N GLN A 28 0.91 6.03 -22.85
CA GLN A 28 0.62 6.77 -24.07
C GLN A 28 0.10 8.18 -23.75
N GLN A 29 -0.89 8.31 -22.88
CA GLN A 29 -1.43 9.61 -22.48
C GLN A 29 -0.37 10.49 -21.80
N THR A 30 0.52 9.90 -21.02
CA THR A 30 1.64 10.61 -20.40
C THR A 30 2.61 11.15 -21.46
N ALA A 31 2.89 10.37 -22.50
CA ALA A 31 3.71 10.84 -23.65
C ALA A 31 3.03 12.01 -24.39
N GLU A 32 1.71 11.93 -24.60
CA GLU A 32 0.94 13.02 -25.23
C GLU A 32 0.97 14.31 -24.38
N VAL A 33 0.89 14.20 -23.04
CA VAL A 33 1.05 15.33 -22.11
C VAL A 33 2.45 15.93 -22.24
N ILE A 34 3.50 15.11 -22.35
CA ILE A 34 4.88 15.55 -22.51
C ILE A 34 5.06 16.31 -23.84
N ASP A 35 4.49 15.81 -24.93
CA ASP A 35 4.57 16.52 -26.22
C ASP A 35 3.87 17.88 -26.16
N LEU A 36 2.76 17.98 -25.43
CA LEU A 36 2.09 19.25 -25.19
C LEU A 36 2.89 20.18 -24.24
N LEU A 37 3.60 19.63 -23.25
CA LEU A 37 4.50 20.43 -22.38
C LEU A 37 5.67 21.05 -23.15
N LYS A 38 6.15 20.42 -24.23
CA LYS A 38 7.18 20.95 -25.10
C LYS A 38 6.68 22.12 -25.96
N LYS A 39 5.40 22.11 -26.34
CA LYS A 39 4.73 23.16 -27.12
C LYS A 39 3.32 23.41 -26.56
N PRO A 40 3.21 24.09 -25.42
CA PRO A 40 1.95 24.21 -24.72
C PRO A 40 0.95 25.07 -25.53
N PRO A 41 -0.27 24.57 -25.74
CA PRO A 41 -1.35 25.38 -26.26
C PRO A 41 -1.68 26.50 -25.27
N LYS A 42 -1.95 27.67 -25.79
CA LYS A 42 -2.28 28.86 -24.98
C LYS A 42 -3.52 28.60 -24.10
N GLY A 43 -3.37 28.82 -22.79
CA GLY A 43 -4.40 28.63 -21.78
C GLY A 43 -4.50 27.23 -21.20
N GLU A 44 -3.63 26.29 -21.63
CA GLU A 44 -3.58 24.92 -21.11
C GLU A 44 -2.38 24.66 -20.18
N GLU A 45 -1.53 25.64 -19.98
CA GLU A 45 -0.24 25.51 -19.29
C GLU A 45 -0.41 24.91 -17.90
N LYS A 46 -1.34 25.45 -17.10
CA LYS A 46 -1.60 24.96 -15.73
C LYS A 46 -2.10 23.52 -15.75
N MET A 47 -3.06 23.19 -16.62
CA MET A 47 -3.62 21.85 -16.72
C MET A 47 -2.53 20.82 -17.07
N LEU A 48 -1.63 21.13 -17.99
CA LEU A 48 -0.55 20.21 -18.39
C LEU A 48 0.42 19.93 -17.23
N VAL A 49 0.78 20.98 -16.46
CA VAL A 49 1.61 20.83 -15.26
C VAL A 49 0.88 20.02 -14.18
N ASP A 50 -0.41 20.26 -13.96
CA ASP A 50 -1.22 19.49 -13.01
C ASP A 50 -1.31 18.01 -13.43
N LEU A 51 -1.48 17.71 -14.72
CA LEU A 51 -1.53 16.34 -15.24
C LEU A 51 -0.24 15.57 -14.99
N ILE A 52 0.91 16.13 -15.36
CA ILE A 52 2.20 15.45 -15.15
C ILE A 52 2.56 15.34 -13.68
N THR A 53 2.08 16.25 -12.83
CA THR A 53 2.34 16.26 -11.40
C THR A 53 1.49 15.22 -10.66
N TYR A 54 0.16 15.22 -10.89
CA TYR A 54 -0.78 14.54 -10.01
C TYR A 54 -1.53 13.37 -10.65
N ARG A 55 -1.46 13.19 -11.98
CA ARG A 55 -2.29 12.19 -12.65
C ARG A 55 -1.52 11.00 -13.22
N VAL A 56 -0.21 10.99 -13.09
CA VAL A 56 0.65 9.86 -13.52
C VAL A 56 0.85 8.92 -12.34
N PRO A 57 0.63 7.59 -12.49
CA PRO A 57 0.93 6.60 -11.46
C PRO A 57 2.39 6.70 -10.95
N ALA A 58 2.62 6.32 -9.70
CA ALA A 58 3.95 6.28 -9.09
C ALA A 58 4.64 4.91 -9.26
N GLY A 59 5.84 4.77 -8.70
CA GLY A 59 6.60 3.53 -8.68
C GLY A 59 7.13 3.11 -10.05
N VAL A 60 6.98 1.82 -10.38
CA VAL A 60 7.46 1.25 -11.66
C VAL A 60 6.31 0.96 -12.64
N ASP A 61 5.31 1.81 -12.67
CA ASP A 61 4.31 1.83 -13.74
C ASP A 61 4.93 2.29 -15.06
N ASP A 62 4.40 1.82 -16.19
CA ASP A 62 4.91 2.22 -17.51
C ASP A 62 4.76 3.74 -17.75
N ALA A 63 3.68 4.34 -17.26
CA ALA A 63 3.48 5.77 -17.29
C ALA A 63 4.50 6.52 -16.41
N ALA A 64 4.86 5.96 -15.25
CA ALA A 64 5.90 6.49 -14.38
C ALA A 64 7.27 6.47 -15.07
N LYS A 65 7.57 5.43 -15.86
CA LYS A 65 8.81 5.36 -16.66
C LYS A 65 8.89 6.51 -17.66
N VAL A 66 7.82 6.77 -18.38
CA VAL A 66 7.73 7.87 -19.36
C VAL A 66 7.91 9.23 -18.66
N LYS A 67 7.20 9.46 -17.54
CA LYS A 67 7.33 10.67 -16.71
C LYS A 67 8.76 10.86 -16.20
N ALA A 68 9.35 9.84 -15.59
CA ALA A 68 10.69 9.91 -15.02
C ALA A 68 11.75 10.20 -16.08
N SER A 69 11.68 9.55 -17.25
CA SER A 69 12.61 9.79 -18.35
C SER A 69 12.59 11.24 -18.84
N TYR A 70 11.40 11.81 -19.00
CA TYR A 70 11.25 13.21 -19.41
C TYR A 70 11.74 14.18 -18.33
N LEU A 71 11.31 13.99 -17.09
CA LEU A 71 11.73 14.85 -15.98
C LEU A 71 13.25 14.78 -15.74
N ALA A 72 13.86 13.60 -15.88
CA ALA A 72 15.31 13.45 -15.81
C ALA A 72 16.02 14.23 -16.92
N ALA A 73 15.53 14.17 -18.16
CA ALA A 73 16.09 14.96 -19.27
C ALA A 73 15.99 16.47 -19.02
N VAL A 74 14.87 16.95 -18.49
CA VAL A 74 14.72 18.36 -18.11
C VAL A 74 15.64 18.73 -16.93
N ALA A 75 15.72 17.90 -15.90
CA ALA A 75 16.54 18.14 -14.73
C ALA A 75 18.04 18.17 -15.07
N HIS A 76 18.52 17.30 -15.94
CA HIS A 76 19.90 17.32 -16.45
C HIS A 76 20.16 18.44 -17.48
N GLY A 77 19.12 19.12 -17.97
CA GLY A 77 19.24 20.20 -18.95
C GLY A 77 19.45 19.74 -20.40
N THR A 78 19.26 18.43 -20.69
CA THR A 78 19.31 17.87 -22.05
C THR A 78 18.03 18.13 -22.83
N GLU A 79 16.93 18.36 -22.14
CA GLU A 79 15.64 18.77 -22.69
C GLU A 79 15.22 20.11 -22.07
N LYS A 80 14.57 20.99 -22.84
CA LYS A 80 14.07 22.28 -22.35
C LYS A 80 12.54 22.24 -22.24
N CYS A 81 12.01 22.71 -21.12
CA CYS A 81 10.58 22.89 -20.92
C CYS A 81 10.30 24.34 -20.47
N ALA A 82 9.37 25.01 -21.15
CA ALA A 82 9.01 26.38 -20.80
C ALA A 82 8.22 26.48 -19.47
N LEU A 83 7.56 25.40 -19.08
CA LEU A 83 6.65 25.34 -17.93
C LEU A 83 7.27 24.71 -16.69
N ILE A 84 8.38 23.98 -16.83
CA ILE A 84 9.02 23.23 -15.75
C ILE A 84 10.51 23.52 -15.78
N THR A 85 11.03 24.16 -14.73
CA THR A 85 12.46 24.42 -14.58
C THR A 85 13.22 23.14 -14.20
N ARG A 86 14.56 23.14 -14.30
CA ARG A 86 15.41 22.03 -13.85
C ARG A 86 15.14 21.65 -12.40
N GLN A 87 15.06 22.65 -11.51
CA GLN A 87 14.77 22.43 -10.10
C GLN A 87 13.37 21.82 -9.88
N GLN A 88 12.34 22.33 -10.60
CA GLN A 88 10.98 21.75 -10.52
C GLN A 88 10.92 20.33 -11.05
N ALA A 89 11.63 20.01 -12.14
CA ALA A 89 11.72 18.65 -12.65
C ALA A 89 12.37 17.70 -11.63
N THR A 90 13.45 18.17 -10.97
CA THR A 90 14.11 17.43 -9.88
C THR A 90 13.18 17.22 -8.69
N HIS A 91 12.41 18.24 -8.31
CA HIS A 91 11.38 18.11 -7.28
C HIS A 91 10.35 17.03 -7.64
N LEU A 92 9.81 17.07 -8.86
CA LEU A 92 8.82 16.09 -9.32
C LEU A 92 9.37 14.67 -9.37
N LEU A 93 10.65 14.49 -9.71
CA LEU A 93 11.32 13.19 -9.57
C LEU A 93 11.33 12.73 -8.11
N GLY A 94 11.58 13.61 -7.14
CA GLY A 94 11.55 13.32 -5.71
C GLY A 94 10.18 12.89 -5.18
N THR A 95 9.08 13.13 -5.91
CA THR A 95 7.72 12.74 -5.51
C THR A 95 7.30 11.35 -5.97
N MET A 96 8.16 10.60 -6.68
CA MET A 96 7.79 9.37 -7.41
C MET A 96 8.01 8.07 -6.60
N LEU A 97 8.04 8.07 -5.31
CA LEU A 97 8.14 6.94 -4.38
C LEU A 97 9.37 6.03 -4.51
N GLY A 98 9.90 5.79 -5.71
CA GLY A 98 11.02 4.89 -5.97
C GLY A 98 11.00 4.32 -7.39
N GLY A 99 12.02 3.55 -7.76
CA GLY A 99 12.17 2.96 -9.09
C GLY A 99 12.88 3.89 -10.07
N TYR A 100 12.21 4.30 -11.14
CA TYR A 100 12.82 5.03 -12.27
C TYR A 100 13.37 6.42 -11.94
N ASN A 101 12.98 7.01 -10.81
CA ASN A 101 13.43 8.32 -10.37
C ASN A 101 14.73 8.30 -9.55
N ILE A 102 15.14 7.15 -9.02
CA ILE A 102 16.24 7.08 -8.05
C ILE A 102 17.58 7.38 -8.70
N SER A 103 17.96 6.66 -9.77
CA SER A 103 19.24 6.89 -10.46
C SER A 103 19.41 8.34 -10.92
N PRO A 104 18.41 8.99 -11.59
CA PRO A 104 18.52 10.41 -11.92
C PRO A 104 18.73 11.31 -10.71
N LEU A 105 18.05 11.07 -9.59
CA LEU A 105 18.24 11.87 -8.38
C LEU A 105 19.63 11.68 -7.79
N ILE A 106 20.18 10.45 -7.79
CA ILE A 106 21.54 10.19 -7.33
C ILE A 106 22.56 10.92 -8.19
N ASP A 107 22.39 10.91 -9.51
CA ASP A 107 23.28 11.62 -10.43
C ASP A 107 23.25 13.12 -10.17
N LEU A 108 22.07 13.70 -9.97
CA LEU A 108 21.86 15.11 -9.69
C LEU A 108 22.42 15.60 -8.34
N LEU A 109 22.82 14.72 -7.43
CA LEU A 109 23.54 15.11 -6.20
C LEU A 109 24.89 15.78 -6.48
N GLY A 110 25.45 15.57 -7.66
CA GLY A 110 26.69 16.21 -8.13
C GLY A 110 26.49 17.31 -9.15
N ASP A 111 25.26 17.79 -9.37
CA ASP A 111 24.98 18.82 -10.36
C ASP A 111 25.67 20.14 -10.02
N ALA A 112 26.16 20.83 -11.06
CA ALA A 112 26.84 22.13 -10.90
C ALA A 112 25.89 23.24 -10.42
N ASP A 113 24.58 23.10 -10.68
CA ASP A 113 23.54 23.97 -10.12
C ASP A 113 23.19 23.51 -8.70
N ALA A 114 23.62 24.30 -7.72
CA ALA A 114 23.40 23.99 -6.31
C ALA A 114 21.91 23.84 -5.95
N ALA A 115 20.99 24.54 -6.62
CA ALA A 115 19.56 24.43 -6.38
C ALA A 115 19.02 23.06 -6.84
N VAL A 116 19.52 22.55 -7.96
CA VAL A 116 19.19 21.22 -8.49
C VAL A 116 19.75 20.13 -7.57
N ALA A 117 21.03 20.22 -7.19
CA ALA A 117 21.66 19.24 -6.29
C ALA A 117 20.99 19.19 -4.91
N GLN A 118 20.61 20.35 -4.36
CA GLN A 118 19.88 20.43 -3.11
C GLN A 118 18.48 19.80 -3.21
N GLU A 119 17.76 20.04 -4.32
CA GLU A 119 16.43 19.46 -4.54
C GLU A 119 16.50 17.95 -4.70
N ALA A 120 17.51 17.42 -5.40
CA ALA A 120 17.77 15.98 -5.49
C ALA A 120 18.01 15.35 -4.10
N SER A 121 18.83 16.01 -3.27
CA SER A 121 19.07 15.61 -1.90
C SER A 121 17.77 15.55 -1.08
N LYS A 122 16.90 16.58 -1.19
CA LYS A 122 15.60 16.58 -0.51
C LYS A 122 14.71 15.41 -0.95
N GLY A 123 14.63 15.14 -2.25
CA GLY A 123 13.84 14.02 -2.77
C GLY A 123 14.32 12.68 -2.22
N LEU A 124 15.64 12.42 -2.24
CA LEU A 124 16.22 11.16 -1.77
C LEU A 124 16.07 10.95 -0.26
N LYS A 125 16.11 12.00 0.57
CA LYS A 125 15.90 11.90 2.02
C LYS A 125 14.59 11.22 2.39
N PHE A 126 13.54 11.39 1.56
CA PHE A 126 12.21 10.84 1.79
C PHE A 126 11.86 9.66 0.88
N THR A 127 12.78 9.21 0.03
CA THR A 127 12.62 8.01 -0.80
C THR A 127 13.04 6.78 0.00
N LEU A 128 12.08 5.89 0.32
CA LEU A 128 12.32 4.71 1.15
C LEU A 128 12.75 3.48 0.32
N LEU A 129 12.26 3.37 -0.91
CA LEU A 129 12.44 2.20 -1.77
C LEU A 129 13.79 2.25 -2.51
N MET A 130 14.87 2.44 -1.75
CA MET A 130 16.23 2.54 -2.30
C MET A 130 16.83 1.20 -2.74
N PHE A 131 16.49 0.12 -2.02
CA PHE A 131 17.03 -1.23 -2.27
C PHE A 131 18.56 -1.23 -2.49
N ASP A 132 19.02 -1.77 -3.60
CA ASP A 132 20.46 -1.86 -3.91
C ASP A 132 21.10 -0.48 -4.21
N GLN A 133 20.31 0.50 -4.69
CA GLN A 133 20.78 1.86 -4.97
C GLN A 133 21.16 2.66 -3.71
N PHE A 134 20.89 2.13 -2.52
CA PHE A 134 21.47 2.63 -1.27
C PHE A 134 23.00 2.74 -1.35
N HIS A 135 23.65 1.77 -1.94
CA HIS A 135 25.12 1.72 -2.06
C HIS A 135 25.68 2.82 -2.97
N ASP A 136 24.92 3.23 -3.99
CA ASP A 136 25.33 4.33 -4.89
C ASP A 136 25.38 5.67 -4.14
N VAL A 137 24.44 5.91 -3.22
CA VAL A 137 24.44 7.09 -2.35
C VAL A 137 25.57 7.01 -1.34
N GLN A 138 25.82 5.83 -0.74
CA GLN A 138 26.91 5.61 0.19
C GLN A 138 28.26 5.88 -0.48
N GLU A 139 28.49 5.35 -1.67
CA GLU A 139 29.74 5.55 -2.43
C GLU A 139 29.98 7.04 -2.73
N LYS A 140 28.96 7.76 -3.20
CA LYS A 140 29.07 9.23 -3.43
C LYS A 140 29.38 9.98 -2.13
N ALA A 141 28.83 9.56 -1.00
CA ALA A 141 29.13 10.16 0.30
C ALA A 141 30.59 9.91 0.73
N GLU A 142 31.12 8.71 0.51
CA GLU A 142 32.51 8.32 0.76
C GLU A 142 33.49 9.09 -0.15
N GLN A 143 33.08 9.37 -1.41
CA GLN A 143 33.81 10.21 -2.37
C GLN A 143 33.78 11.70 -2.02
N GLY A 144 33.09 12.09 -0.96
CA GLY A 144 33.11 13.47 -0.44
C GLY A 144 31.91 14.33 -0.84
N ASN A 145 30.93 13.81 -1.59
CA ASN A 145 29.73 14.56 -1.96
C ASN A 145 28.91 14.97 -0.73
N ALA A 146 28.78 16.28 -0.48
CA ALA A 146 28.11 16.81 0.71
C ALA A 146 26.61 16.52 0.73
N HIS A 147 25.95 16.51 -0.43
CA HIS A 147 24.52 16.22 -0.55
C HIS A 147 24.24 14.73 -0.27
N ALA A 148 25.08 13.83 -0.77
CA ALA A 148 24.98 12.40 -0.47
C ALA A 148 25.21 12.11 1.03
N LYS A 149 26.19 12.77 1.67
CA LYS A 149 26.39 12.70 3.13
C LYS A 149 25.15 13.16 3.89
N SER A 150 24.52 14.26 3.46
CA SER A 150 23.30 14.79 4.06
C SER A 150 22.11 13.81 3.91
N VAL A 151 22.00 13.12 2.77
CA VAL A 151 20.97 12.09 2.54
C VAL A 151 21.20 10.90 3.48
N LEU A 152 22.43 10.38 3.53
CA LEU A 152 22.78 9.24 4.38
C LEU A 152 22.54 9.55 5.87
N GLN A 153 22.89 10.77 6.32
CA GLN A 153 22.63 11.21 7.69
C GLN A 153 21.13 11.32 7.98
N SER A 154 20.33 11.88 7.05
CA SER A 154 18.89 11.99 7.18
C SER A 154 18.21 10.62 7.33
N TRP A 155 18.64 9.62 6.56
CA TRP A 155 18.16 8.24 6.72
C TRP A 155 18.57 7.64 8.07
N ALA A 156 19.81 7.89 8.52
CA ALA A 156 20.30 7.41 9.83
C ALA A 156 19.53 8.03 11.00
N ASP A 157 19.11 9.28 10.87
CA ASP A 157 18.31 10.02 11.86
C ASP A 157 16.81 9.71 11.77
N ALA A 158 16.40 8.86 10.81
CA ALA A 158 15.00 8.54 10.53
C ALA A 158 14.13 9.78 10.27
N GLU A 159 14.67 10.80 9.57
CA GLU A 159 13.95 12.07 9.29
C GLU A 159 12.66 11.80 8.51
N TRP A 160 12.65 10.82 7.60
CA TRP A 160 11.48 10.36 6.87
C TRP A 160 10.29 9.98 7.76
N PHE A 161 10.55 9.56 9.01
CA PHE A 161 9.57 9.17 10.01
C PHE A 161 9.34 10.27 11.05
N THR A 162 10.42 10.83 11.63
CA THR A 162 10.33 11.80 12.72
C THR A 162 9.75 13.14 12.30
N SER A 163 9.87 13.51 11.03
CA SER A 163 9.25 14.71 10.45
C SER A 163 7.73 14.62 10.29
N ARG A 164 7.16 13.40 10.31
CA ARG A 164 5.72 13.20 10.24
C ARG A 164 5.09 13.39 11.63
N PRO A 165 3.85 13.94 11.70
CA PRO A 165 3.15 14.09 12.97
C PRO A 165 2.90 12.73 13.62
N GLU A 166 2.92 12.71 14.94
CA GLU A 166 2.43 11.56 15.71
C GLU A 166 0.91 11.44 15.60
N VAL A 167 0.40 10.24 15.90
CA VAL A 167 -1.04 10.05 16.03
C VAL A 167 -1.56 11.06 17.07
N PRO A 168 -2.62 11.83 16.79
CA PRO A 168 -3.16 12.80 17.73
C PRO A 168 -3.62 12.14 19.04
N LYS A 169 -3.40 12.80 20.17
CA LYS A 169 -3.87 12.33 21.48
C LYS A 169 -5.40 12.30 21.59
N SER A 170 -6.08 13.11 20.80
CA SER A 170 -7.54 13.19 20.71
C SER A 170 -7.93 13.36 19.24
N ILE A 171 -8.84 12.51 18.75
CA ILE A 171 -9.34 12.50 17.39
C ILE A 171 -10.85 12.63 17.43
N GLN A 172 -11.40 13.66 16.78
CA GLN A 172 -12.84 13.82 16.63
C GLN A 172 -13.31 13.01 15.43
N LEU A 173 -14.32 12.16 15.63
CA LEU A 173 -14.81 11.21 14.64
C LEU A 173 -16.32 11.37 14.45
N THR A 174 -16.77 11.28 13.20
CA THR A 174 -18.19 11.06 12.88
C THR A 174 -18.40 9.57 12.55
N VAL A 175 -19.36 8.94 13.18
CA VAL A 175 -19.61 7.49 13.05
C VAL A 175 -20.39 7.16 11.79
N PHE A 176 -19.85 6.29 10.94
CA PHE A 176 -20.61 5.52 9.96
C PHE A 176 -20.78 4.10 10.49
N LYS A 177 -21.96 3.80 11.05
CA LYS A 177 -22.25 2.54 11.77
C LYS A 177 -22.88 1.51 10.85
N CYS A 178 -22.31 0.32 10.83
CA CYS A 178 -22.86 -0.86 10.19
C CYS A 178 -23.12 -1.94 11.23
N ALA A 179 -24.37 -2.36 11.40
CA ALA A 179 -24.76 -3.36 12.42
C ALA A 179 -24.53 -4.80 11.94
N GLY A 180 -24.27 -5.68 12.88
CA GLY A 180 -24.09 -7.12 12.66
C GLY A 180 -22.74 -7.48 12.04
N GLU A 181 -22.70 -8.64 11.41
CA GLU A 181 -21.51 -9.09 10.68
C GLU A 181 -21.38 -8.38 9.33
N ILE A 182 -20.20 -7.85 9.08
CA ILE A 182 -19.83 -7.17 7.82
C ILE A 182 -18.81 -8.05 7.11
N ASN A 183 -19.27 -8.71 6.07
CA ASN A 183 -18.43 -9.51 5.19
C ASN A 183 -17.69 -8.60 4.19
N THR A 184 -16.54 -9.03 3.73
CA THR A 184 -15.81 -8.32 2.68
C THR A 184 -16.59 -8.18 1.37
N ASP A 185 -17.61 -9.02 1.13
CA ASP A 185 -18.51 -8.84 -0.01
C ASP A 185 -19.51 -7.68 0.17
N ASP A 186 -19.80 -7.24 1.41
CA ASP A 186 -20.53 -6.00 1.66
C ASP A 186 -19.69 -4.77 1.28
N LEU A 187 -18.35 -4.87 1.41
CA LEU A 187 -17.40 -3.78 1.19
C LEU A 187 -16.80 -3.80 -0.23
N SER A 188 -16.71 -4.97 -0.82
CA SER A 188 -16.12 -5.24 -2.13
C SER A 188 -16.86 -6.39 -2.81
N PRO A 189 -18.06 -6.14 -3.35
CA PRO A 189 -18.93 -7.19 -3.88
C PRO A 189 -18.26 -8.01 -4.99
N ALA A 190 -18.38 -9.34 -4.92
CA ALA A 190 -17.78 -10.24 -5.90
C ALA A 190 -18.23 -10.00 -7.34
N PRO A 191 -19.52 -9.65 -7.64
CA PRO A 191 -19.94 -9.30 -9.00
C PRO A 191 -19.23 -8.09 -9.60
N ASP A 192 -18.66 -7.20 -8.75
CA ASP A 192 -17.93 -6.00 -9.16
C ASP A 192 -16.40 -6.19 -9.11
N ALA A 193 -15.90 -7.41 -8.94
CA ALA A 193 -14.46 -7.70 -8.83
C ALA A 193 -13.63 -7.14 -10.00
N TRP A 194 -14.23 -7.02 -11.18
CA TRP A 194 -13.62 -6.44 -12.38
C TRP A 194 -13.19 -4.98 -12.21
N SER A 195 -13.82 -4.23 -11.31
CA SER A 195 -13.50 -2.80 -11.04
C SER A 195 -12.47 -2.61 -9.92
N ARG A 196 -12.03 -3.65 -9.23
CA ARG A 196 -11.09 -3.56 -8.10
C ARG A 196 -9.81 -2.78 -8.36
N PRO A 197 -9.19 -2.84 -9.55
CA PRO A 197 -8.02 -2.01 -9.86
C PRO A 197 -8.32 -0.51 -9.91
N ASP A 198 -9.55 -0.12 -10.23
CA ASP A 198 -10.03 1.25 -10.18
C ASP A 198 -10.70 1.50 -8.82
N ILE A 199 -9.90 1.81 -7.81
CA ILE A 199 -10.34 1.94 -6.41
C ILE A 199 -11.54 2.88 -6.26
N PRO A 200 -11.55 4.11 -6.84
CA PRO A 200 -12.70 5.00 -6.74
C PRO A 200 -13.99 4.41 -7.32
N LEU A 201 -13.89 3.76 -8.47
CA LEU A 201 -15.04 3.14 -9.12
C LEU A 201 -15.56 1.96 -8.30
N HIS A 202 -14.65 1.11 -7.81
CA HIS A 202 -15.02 -0.04 -7.00
C HIS A 202 -15.65 0.36 -5.67
N ALA A 203 -15.16 1.42 -5.04
CA ALA A 203 -15.67 1.93 -3.78
C ALA A 203 -17.13 2.44 -3.84
N ILE A 204 -17.64 2.78 -5.03
CA ILE A 204 -19.06 3.12 -5.23
C ILE A 204 -19.97 1.94 -4.87
N ALA A 205 -19.50 0.71 -5.07
CA ALA A 205 -20.27 -0.51 -4.79
C ALA A 205 -20.26 -0.93 -3.31
N MET A 206 -19.52 -0.25 -2.45
CA MET A 206 -19.51 -0.54 -1.01
C MET A 206 -20.91 -0.35 -0.43
N HIS A 207 -21.45 -1.39 0.22
CA HIS A 207 -22.83 -1.41 0.74
C HIS A 207 -23.91 -1.11 -0.30
N LYS A 208 -23.73 -1.55 -1.54
CA LYS A 208 -24.74 -1.38 -2.61
C LYS A 208 -26.01 -2.20 -2.39
N ASN A 209 -25.99 -3.23 -1.56
CA ASN A 209 -27.16 -3.99 -1.16
C ASN A 209 -27.71 -3.44 0.17
N ALA A 210 -29.02 -3.25 0.24
CA ALA A 210 -29.69 -2.75 1.44
C ALA A 210 -29.45 -3.69 2.64
N ARG A 211 -29.22 -3.10 3.80
CA ARG A 211 -29.08 -3.81 5.07
C ARG A 211 -29.59 -2.96 6.25
N PRO A 212 -29.86 -3.54 7.42
CA PRO A 212 -30.35 -2.77 8.56
C PRO A 212 -29.50 -1.55 8.87
N GLY A 213 -30.10 -0.36 8.86
CA GLY A 213 -29.44 0.92 9.13
C GLY A 213 -28.65 1.52 7.96
N ILE A 214 -28.52 0.84 6.81
CA ILE A 214 -27.85 1.35 5.62
C ILE A 214 -28.76 1.20 4.40
N THR A 215 -29.10 2.33 3.79
CA THR A 215 -29.87 2.40 2.56
C THR A 215 -28.94 2.82 1.42
N PRO A 216 -28.73 1.99 0.39
CA PRO A 216 -27.96 2.37 -0.79
C PRO A 216 -28.68 3.46 -1.59
N GLU A 217 -27.96 4.22 -2.40
CA GLU A 217 -28.56 5.19 -3.34
C GLU A 217 -29.31 4.49 -4.46
N GLU A 218 -28.78 3.35 -4.95
CA GLU A 218 -29.40 2.48 -5.91
C GLU A 218 -29.11 1.02 -5.54
N ASP A 219 -30.15 0.30 -5.09
CA ASP A 219 -30.00 -1.07 -4.60
C ASP A 219 -29.39 -1.98 -5.67
N GLY A 220 -28.40 -2.76 -5.26
CA GLY A 220 -27.63 -3.64 -6.12
C GLY A 220 -26.61 -2.96 -7.05
N LYS A 221 -26.53 -1.62 -7.07
CA LYS A 221 -25.63 -0.89 -7.97
C LYS A 221 -24.73 0.12 -7.29
N ARG A 222 -25.29 0.96 -6.40
CA ARG A 222 -24.58 2.08 -5.80
C ARG A 222 -24.84 2.17 -4.30
N GLY A 223 -23.79 2.15 -3.51
CA GLY A 223 -23.84 2.28 -2.06
C GLY A 223 -24.26 3.69 -1.57
N PRO A 224 -24.22 3.93 -0.27
CA PRO A 224 -24.70 5.18 0.36
C PRO A 224 -23.65 6.32 0.25
N VAL A 225 -23.19 6.63 -0.95
CA VAL A 225 -22.06 7.54 -1.22
C VAL A 225 -22.34 8.95 -0.70
N LYS A 226 -23.48 9.55 -1.10
CA LYS A 226 -23.87 10.91 -0.65
C LYS A 226 -24.03 10.98 0.87
N PHE A 227 -24.58 9.94 1.46
CA PHE A 227 -24.73 9.89 2.90
C PHE A 227 -23.38 9.92 3.63
N ILE A 228 -22.36 9.21 3.10
CA ILE A 228 -21.00 9.23 3.65
C ILE A 228 -20.38 10.63 3.44
N GLU A 229 -20.58 11.26 2.29
CA GLU A 229 -20.12 12.63 2.03
C GLU A 229 -20.80 13.65 2.97
N ASP A 230 -22.10 13.49 3.23
CA ASP A 230 -22.82 14.31 4.22
C ASP A 230 -22.23 14.15 5.64
N LEU A 231 -21.81 12.94 6.02
CA LEU A 231 -21.11 12.73 7.29
C LEU A 231 -19.76 13.45 7.33
N LYS A 232 -19.00 13.44 6.23
CA LYS A 232 -17.72 14.18 6.10
C LYS A 232 -17.94 15.69 6.20
N SER A 233 -19.04 16.22 5.68
CA SER A 233 -19.35 17.66 5.72
C SER A 233 -19.49 18.22 7.13
N LYS A 234 -19.61 17.36 8.16
CA LYS A 234 -19.60 17.76 9.59
C LYS A 234 -18.21 18.21 10.08
N GLY A 235 -17.16 18.05 9.24
CA GLY A 235 -15.82 18.57 9.55
C GLY A 235 -14.94 17.67 10.41
N HIS A 236 -15.38 16.43 10.69
CA HIS A 236 -14.60 15.41 11.40
C HIS A 236 -14.24 14.26 10.49
N LEU A 237 -13.22 13.48 10.84
CA LEU A 237 -12.93 12.22 10.16
C LEU A 237 -14.13 11.26 10.30
N VAL A 238 -14.48 10.58 9.21
CA VAL A 238 -15.51 9.54 9.30
C VAL A 238 -14.85 8.24 9.75
N ALA A 239 -15.31 7.70 10.89
CA ALA A 239 -14.91 6.38 11.33
C ALA A 239 -15.85 5.31 10.77
N TYR A 240 -15.29 4.25 10.19
CA TYR A 240 -16.06 3.05 9.86
C TYR A 240 -16.26 2.22 11.12
N VAL A 241 -17.50 1.97 11.52
CA VAL A 241 -17.83 1.31 12.79
C VAL A 241 -18.72 0.09 12.56
N GLY A 242 -18.38 -1.07 13.12
CA GLY A 242 -19.16 -2.28 12.96
C GLY A 242 -19.05 -3.27 14.13
N ASP A 243 -20.05 -4.17 14.28
CA ASP A 243 -20.03 -5.15 15.35
C ASP A 243 -18.99 -6.24 15.09
N VAL A 244 -18.98 -6.83 13.88
CA VAL A 244 -17.95 -7.75 13.39
C VAL A 244 -17.55 -7.29 11.99
N VAL A 245 -16.30 -6.92 11.77
CA VAL A 245 -15.85 -6.28 10.53
C VAL A 245 -14.84 -7.14 9.78
N GLY A 246 -15.07 -7.29 8.47
CA GLY A 246 -14.06 -7.77 7.53
C GLY A 246 -13.92 -9.29 7.45
N THR A 247 -14.97 -10.05 7.78
CA THR A 247 -15.03 -11.49 7.50
C THR A 247 -15.05 -11.72 5.98
N GLY A 248 -14.61 -12.91 5.52
CA GLY A 248 -14.55 -13.24 4.09
C GLY A 248 -13.15 -13.06 3.49
N SER A 249 -13.05 -13.10 2.15
CA SER A 249 -11.76 -13.26 1.46
C SER A 249 -11.23 -12.04 0.70
N SER A 250 -12.09 -11.12 0.27
CA SER A 250 -11.73 -9.95 -0.58
C SER A 250 -11.15 -8.76 0.21
N ARG A 251 -10.23 -9.01 1.13
CA ARG A 251 -9.81 -8.06 2.18
C ARG A 251 -9.14 -6.79 1.69
N LYS A 252 -8.20 -6.87 0.74
CA LYS A 252 -7.51 -5.66 0.24
C LYS A 252 -8.46 -4.73 -0.50
N SER A 253 -9.31 -5.24 -1.38
CA SER A 253 -10.29 -4.41 -2.08
C SER A 253 -11.35 -3.85 -1.13
N ALA A 254 -11.75 -4.62 -0.12
CA ALA A 254 -12.64 -4.15 0.93
C ALA A 254 -12.02 -3.00 1.75
N THR A 255 -10.75 -3.15 2.13
CA THR A 255 -9.99 -2.07 2.79
C THR A 255 -9.90 -0.85 1.89
N ASN A 256 -9.53 -1.01 0.63
CA ASN A 256 -9.45 0.10 -0.32
C ASN A 256 -10.79 0.84 -0.45
N SER A 257 -11.93 0.12 -0.47
CA SER A 257 -13.27 0.73 -0.51
C SER A 257 -13.56 1.54 0.77
N VAL A 258 -13.27 1.00 1.95
CA VAL A 258 -13.45 1.72 3.22
C VAL A 258 -12.56 2.97 3.24
N LEU A 259 -11.27 2.83 2.91
CA LEU A 259 -10.33 3.96 2.94
C LEU A 259 -10.60 5.00 1.86
N TRP A 260 -11.21 4.62 0.74
CA TRP A 260 -11.64 5.60 -0.25
C TRP A 260 -12.63 6.61 0.36
N TRP A 261 -13.48 6.16 1.24
CA TRP A 261 -14.48 7.02 1.91
C TRP A 261 -14.01 7.61 3.23
N THR A 262 -13.09 6.98 3.95
CA THR A 262 -12.69 7.38 5.32
C THR A 262 -11.25 7.83 5.44
N GLY A 263 -10.39 7.55 4.48
CA GLY A 263 -8.97 7.90 4.47
C GLY A 263 -8.66 9.21 3.75
N GLU A 264 -7.37 9.50 3.63
CA GLU A 264 -6.79 10.68 3.00
C GLU A 264 -6.03 10.31 1.71
N ASP A 265 -5.95 11.24 0.77
CA ASP A 265 -5.20 11.02 -0.47
C ASP A 265 -3.70 10.86 -0.18
N ILE A 266 -3.06 9.88 -0.84
CA ILE A 266 -1.61 9.75 -0.80
C ILE A 266 -1.02 10.83 -1.70
N PRO A 267 -0.17 11.73 -1.19
CA PRO A 267 0.40 12.81 -2.00
C PRO A 267 1.08 12.27 -3.26
N PHE A 268 0.77 12.86 -4.40
CA PHE A 268 1.30 12.51 -5.73
C PHE A 268 0.99 11.09 -6.23
N VAL A 269 0.15 10.33 -5.53
CA VAL A 269 -0.31 9.00 -5.95
C VAL A 269 -1.79 9.07 -6.30
N PRO A 270 -2.15 9.08 -7.58
CA PRO A 270 -3.55 9.23 -7.98
C PRO A 270 -4.39 8.04 -7.56
N ASN A 271 -5.64 8.33 -7.14
CA ASN A 271 -6.69 7.37 -6.89
C ASN A 271 -6.39 6.32 -5.80
N LYS A 272 -5.47 6.62 -4.89
CA LYS A 272 -5.20 5.80 -3.69
C LYS A 272 -5.28 6.64 -2.42
N ARG A 273 -5.76 6.02 -1.35
CA ARG A 273 -5.88 6.63 -0.03
C ARG A 273 -5.26 5.75 1.05
N PHE A 274 -4.85 6.37 2.13
CA PHE A 274 -4.29 5.74 3.32
C PHE A 274 -4.95 6.31 4.59
N GLY A 275 -4.61 5.76 5.75
CA GLY A 275 -5.10 6.27 7.02
C GLY A 275 -6.54 5.84 7.33
N GLY A 276 -7.32 6.72 7.94
CA GLY A 276 -8.68 6.43 8.39
C GLY A 276 -8.76 5.66 9.70
N VAL A 277 -9.97 5.56 10.25
CA VAL A 277 -10.24 4.88 11.53
C VAL A 277 -11.31 3.80 11.32
N CYS A 278 -11.03 2.59 11.79
CA CYS A 278 -11.98 1.48 11.80
C CYS A 278 -12.19 0.99 13.24
N LEU A 279 -13.41 1.10 13.76
CA LEU A 279 -13.77 0.64 15.10
C LEU A 279 -14.65 -0.60 15.00
N GLY A 280 -14.25 -1.70 15.61
CA GLY A 280 -15.00 -2.95 15.56
C GLY A 280 -15.20 -3.58 16.93
N GLY A 281 -16.39 -4.16 17.18
CA GLY A 281 -16.56 -5.07 18.30
C GLY A 281 -15.60 -6.26 18.16
N LYS A 282 -15.48 -6.74 16.92
CA LYS A 282 -14.41 -7.63 16.42
C LYS A 282 -13.98 -7.18 15.03
N ILE A 283 -12.71 -7.34 14.73
CA ILE A 283 -12.17 -7.13 13.38
C ILE A 283 -11.46 -8.41 12.96
N ALA A 284 -11.87 -8.99 11.82
CA ALA A 284 -11.26 -10.21 11.32
C ALA A 284 -9.74 -10.04 11.16
N PRO A 285 -8.89 -10.97 11.61
CA PRO A 285 -7.45 -10.75 11.76
C PRO A 285 -6.75 -10.29 10.47
N ILE A 286 -7.08 -10.90 9.33
CA ILE A 286 -6.46 -10.53 8.06
C ILE A 286 -6.95 -9.16 7.57
N PHE A 287 -8.22 -8.80 7.83
CA PHE A 287 -8.73 -7.46 7.53
C PHE A 287 -8.07 -6.41 8.42
N TYR A 288 -7.90 -6.70 9.71
CA TYR A 288 -7.16 -5.86 10.66
C TYR A 288 -5.75 -5.57 10.14
N ASN A 289 -4.99 -6.62 9.79
CA ASN A 289 -3.64 -6.48 9.24
C ASN A 289 -3.61 -5.70 7.93
N THR A 290 -4.61 -5.85 7.07
CA THR A 290 -4.70 -5.09 5.81
C THR A 290 -4.98 -3.60 6.05
N MET A 291 -5.70 -3.27 7.11
CA MET A 291 -5.86 -1.88 7.58
C MET A 291 -4.53 -1.30 8.07
N GLU A 292 -3.76 -2.05 8.88
CA GLU A 292 -2.40 -1.66 9.32
C GLU A 292 -1.47 -1.42 8.12
N ASP A 293 -1.49 -2.31 7.12
CA ASP A 293 -0.70 -2.16 5.89
C ASP A 293 -1.00 -0.84 5.16
N SER A 294 -2.22 -0.35 5.28
CA SER A 294 -2.71 0.85 4.62
C SER A 294 -2.65 2.10 5.51
N GLY A 295 -1.99 2.03 6.67
CA GLY A 295 -1.82 3.14 7.61
C GLY A 295 -3.10 3.58 8.32
N ALA A 296 -4.14 2.76 8.30
CA ALA A 296 -5.35 3.00 9.07
C ALA A 296 -5.15 2.66 10.56
N LEU A 297 -6.05 3.17 11.39
CA LEU A 297 -6.11 2.90 12.83
C LEU A 297 -7.28 1.94 13.14
N PRO A 298 -7.08 0.61 13.05
CA PRO A 298 -8.09 -0.37 13.45
C PRO A 298 -8.06 -0.57 14.97
N ILE A 299 -9.21 -0.47 15.62
CA ILE A 299 -9.36 -0.66 17.07
C ILE A 299 -10.53 -1.57 17.38
N GLU A 300 -10.29 -2.60 18.19
CA GLU A 300 -11.35 -3.45 18.75
C GLU A 300 -11.80 -2.88 20.10
N LEU A 301 -13.11 -2.57 20.20
CA LEU A 301 -13.74 -2.03 21.42
C LEU A 301 -15.24 -2.29 21.37
N ASP A 302 -15.93 -2.08 22.50
CA ASP A 302 -17.39 -2.14 22.52
C ASP A 302 -17.98 -0.97 21.71
N VAL A 303 -18.70 -1.31 20.64
CA VAL A 303 -19.35 -0.34 19.72
C VAL A 303 -20.86 -0.22 19.96
N SER A 304 -21.40 -0.86 21.01
CA SER A 304 -22.85 -0.94 21.27
C SER A 304 -23.50 0.42 21.53
N GLN A 305 -22.75 1.38 22.10
CA GLN A 305 -23.23 2.73 22.39
C GLN A 305 -22.96 3.75 21.26
N MET A 306 -22.43 3.28 20.11
CA MET A 306 -22.13 4.12 18.97
C MET A 306 -23.27 4.03 17.94
N GLY A 307 -23.90 5.15 17.64
CA GLY A 307 -24.96 5.27 16.65
C GLY A 307 -24.51 5.92 15.36
N MET A 308 -25.24 5.71 14.27
CA MET A 308 -25.00 6.35 12.99
C MET A 308 -25.02 7.88 13.13
N GLY A 309 -23.97 8.56 12.65
CA GLY A 309 -23.85 10.02 12.67
C GLY A 309 -23.45 10.60 14.03
N ASP A 310 -23.20 9.79 15.04
CA ASP A 310 -22.65 10.25 16.33
C ASP A 310 -21.30 10.92 16.13
N VAL A 311 -21.02 11.92 16.97
CA VAL A 311 -19.68 12.50 17.09
C VAL A 311 -19.01 11.94 18.33
N LEU A 312 -17.83 11.35 18.13
CA LEU A 312 -17.02 10.72 19.17
C LEU A 312 -15.68 11.44 19.31
N GLU A 313 -15.13 11.42 20.50
CA GLU A 313 -13.74 11.70 20.77
C GLU A 313 -13.01 10.39 21.06
N LEU A 314 -12.05 10.04 20.19
CA LEU A 314 -11.17 8.90 20.38
C LEU A 314 -9.86 9.37 21.01
N ARG A 315 -9.45 8.74 22.11
CA ARG A 315 -8.16 8.98 22.79
C ARG A 315 -7.29 7.72 22.68
N PRO A 316 -6.51 7.59 21.61
CA PRO A 316 -5.81 6.33 21.30
C PRO A 316 -4.81 5.92 22.39
N TYR A 317 -4.10 6.89 22.99
CA TYR A 317 -3.10 6.63 24.03
C TYR A 317 -3.71 6.32 25.40
N ASP A 318 -4.92 6.84 25.68
CA ASP A 318 -5.65 6.58 26.91
C ASP A 318 -6.51 5.30 26.82
N GLY A 319 -6.64 4.71 25.62
CA GLY A 319 -7.50 3.57 25.36
C GLY A 319 -8.99 3.85 25.59
N LYS A 320 -9.48 5.04 25.20
CA LYS A 320 -10.85 5.50 25.50
C LYS A 320 -11.55 6.07 24.28
N ALA A 321 -12.85 5.77 24.18
CA ALA A 321 -13.78 6.45 23.29
C ALA A 321 -14.84 7.18 24.12
N LEU A 322 -15.09 8.46 23.79
CA LEU A 322 -16.01 9.31 24.52
C LEU A 322 -17.10 9.86 23.60
N LYS A 323 -18.30 10.05 24.15
CA LYS A 323 -19.42 10.74 23.51
C LYS A 323 -19.94 11.82 24.44
N GLY A 324 -19.94 13.07 23.98
CA GLY A 324 -20.31 14.21 24.82
C GLY A 324 -19.51 14.33 26.14
N GLY A 325 -18.23 14.01 26.11
CA GLY A 325 -17.32 14.01 27.26
C GLY A 325 -17.42 12.79 28.19
N LYS A 326 -18.40 11.91 27.98
CA LYS A 326 -18.56 10.67 28.76
C LYS A 326 -17.86 9.50 28.07
N VAL A 327 -17.07 8.73 28.83
CA VAL A 327 -16.48 7.47 28.34
C VAL A 327 -17.59 6.47 28.04
N ILE A 328 -17.64 5.98 26.80
CA ILE A 328 -18.61 4.98 26.32
C ILE A 328 -17.97 3.63 26.03
N ALA A 329 -16.66 3.59 25.82
CA ALA A 329 -15.90 2.36 25.65
C ALA A 329 -14.45 2.55 26.06
N GLU A 330 -13.82 1.48 26.54
CA GLU A 330 -12.39 1.39 26.80
C GLU A 330 -11.79 0.27 25.95
N PHE A 331 -10.51 0.40 25.58
CA PHE A 331 -9.81 -0.59 24.77
C PHE A 331 -8.32 -0.63 25.11
N THR A 332 -7.68 -1.72 24.71
CA THR A 332 -6.22 -1.85 24.72
C THR A 332 -5.76 -2.21 23.32
N LEU A 333 -4.78 -1.49 22.79
CA LEU A 333 -4.20 -1.81 21.48
C LEU A 333 -3.51 -3.16 21.53
N LYS A 334 -3.60 -3.91 20.43
CA LYS A 334 -2.87 -5.19 20.29
C LYS A 334 -1.36 -4.99 20.34
N SER A 335 -0.89 -3.86 19.79
CA SER A 335 0.51 -3.44 19.82
C SER A 335 0.58 -1.92 19.71
N GLU A 336 1.50 -1.29 20.46
CA GLU A 336 1.76 0.14 20.32
C GLU A 336 2.55 0.48 19.03
N VAL A 337 3.09 -0.53 18.34
CA VAL A 337 3.72 -0.37 17.01
C VAL A 337 2.72 0.19 16.00
N LEU A 338 1.42 -0.05 16.20
CA LEU A 338 0.35 0.53 15.40
C LEU A 338 0.46 2.07 15.28
N PHE A 339 0.90 2.77 16.31
CA PHE A 339 1.11 4.22 16.23
C PHE A 339 2.21 4.59 15.25
N ASP A 340 3.28 3.78 15.19
CA ASP A 340 4.36 3.98 14.23
C ASP A 340 3.92 3.63 12.81
N GLU A 341 3.09 2.60 12.63
CA GLU A 341 2.52 2.22 11.34
C GLU A 341 1.64 3.33 10.77
N VAL A 342 0.74 3.88 11.58
CA VAL A 342 -0.09 5.04 11.20
C VAL A 342 0.79 6.23 10.84
N ARG A 343 1.79 6.57 11.67
CA ARG A 343 2.73 7.67 11.42
C ARG A 343 3.53 7.48 10.14
N ALA A 344 3.98 6.26 9.86
CA ALA A 344 4.73 5.93 8.65
C ALA A 344 3.87 5.93 7.37
N GLY A 345 2.54 5.89 7.51
CA GLY A 345 1.59 5.74 6.40
C GLY A 345 1.30 4.30 6.03
N GLY A 346 1.65 3.35 6.92
CA GLY A 346 1.40 1.92 6.81
C GLY A 346 2.54 1.06 7.34
N ARG A 347 2.24 -0.20 7.60
CA ARG A 347 3.22 -1.18 8.08
C ARG A 347 4.37 -1.40 7.11
N ILE A 348 4.08 -1.48 5.81
CA ILE A 348 5.11 -1.70 4.78
C ILE A 348 6.10 -0.52 4.71
N PRO A 349 5.67 0.75 4.61
CA PRO A 349 6.57 1.89 4.70
C PRO A 349 7.40 1.92 6.00
N LEU A 350 6.81 1.54 7.14
CA LEU A 350 7.53 1.46 8.41
C LEU A 350 8.68 0.43 8.35
N ILE A 351 8.42 -0.77 7.83
CA ILE A 351 9.42 -1.84 7.75
C ILE A 351 10.55 -1.46 6.80
N VAL A 352 10.21 -0.99 5.59
CA VAL A 352 11.19 -0.56 4.60
C VAL A 352 12.04 0.59 5.15
N GLY A 353 11.41 1.59 5.74
CA GLY A 353 12.10 2.75 6.30
C GLY A 353 12.99 2.39 7.50
N ARG A 354 12.55 1.51 8.40
CA ARG A 354 13.38 0.99 9.50
C ARG A 354 14.60 0.26 8.97
N GLY A 355 14.44 -0.57 7.94
CA GLY A 355 15.56 -1.24 7.26
C GLY A 355 16.54 -0.24 6.64
N LEU A 356 16.05 0.78 5.95
CA LEU A 356 16.88 1.86 5.39
C LEU A 356 17.65 2.61 6.49
N THR A 357 16.97 2.99 7.58
CA THR A 357 17.59 3.64 8.74
C THR A 357 18.68 2.76 9.36
N ALA A 358 18.43 1.47 9.53
CA ALA A 358 19.43 0.54 10.08
C ALA A 358 20.67 0.43 9.17
N LYS A 359 20.48 0.33 7.84
CA LYS A 359 21.58 0.33 6.85
C LYS A 359 22.40 1.63 6.91
N ALA A 360 21.74 2.78 6.97
CA ALA A 360 22.40 4.08 7.02
C ALA A 360 23.20 4.25 8.33
N ARG A 361 22.64 3.85 9.46
CA ARG A 361 23.36 3.87 10.75
C ARG A 361 24.56 2.95 10.76
N ALA A 362 24.43 1.75 10.21
CA ALA A 362 25.57 0.82 10.07
C ALA A 362 26.68 1.41 9.19
N ALA A 363 26.34 2.01 8.05
CA ALA A 363 27.30 2.68 7.16
C ALA A 363 28.02 3.86 7.82
N LEU A 364 27.38 4.54 8.77
CA LEU A 364 27.96 5.66 9.54
C LEU A 364 28.61 5.20 10.86
N GLY A 365 28.63 3.90 11.18
CA GLY A 365 29.17 3.39 12.45
C GLY A 365 28.36 3.81 13.69
N LEU A 366 27.07 4.12 13.52
CA LEU A 366 26.17 4.56 14.58
C LEU A 366 25.44 3.37 15.24
N PRO A 367 25.09 3.44 16.54
CA PRO A 367 24.31 2.40 17.21
C PRO A 367 22.90 2.31 16.62
N ALA A 368 22.17 1.21 16.89
CA ALA A 368 20.79 1.04 16.46
C ALA A 368 19.89 2.24 16.84
N SER A 369 18.92 2.54 16.00
CA SER A 369 17.97 3.63 16.27
C SER A 369 17.00 3.26 17.40
N THR A 370 16.66 4.23 18.25
CA THR A 370 15.70 4.09 19.36
C THR A 370 14.40 4.84 19.12
N VAL A 371 14.21 5.42 17.94
CA VAL A 371 13.01 6.26 17.64
C VAL A 371 11.76 5.43 17.33
N PHE A 372 11.92 4.14 17.04
CA PHE A 372 10.80 3.27 16.66
C PHE A 372 10.32 2.46 17.86
N ARG A 373 9.01 2.31 17.99
CA ARG A 373 8.40 1.32 18.88
C ARG A 373 8.70 -0.08 18.35
N LEU A 374 9.08 -0.97 19.23
CA LEU A 374 9.36 -2.37 18.90
C LEU A 374 8.34 -3.26 19.62
N PRO A 375 7.87 -4.33 18.98
CA PRO A 375 7.06 -5.33 19.67
C PRO A 375 7.85 -5.91 20.85
N GLN A 376 7.21 -6.09 21.98
CA GLN A 376 7.83 -6.77 23.11
C GLN A 376 7.89 -8.28 22.81
N ALA A 377 9.08 -8.84 22.81
CA ALA A 377 9.25 -10.28 22.70
C ALA A 377 8.65 -10.96 23.94
N PRO A 378 7.88 -12.05 23.77
CA PRO A 378 7.35 -12.81 24.89
C PRO A 378 8.47 -13.45 25.70
N VAL A 379 8.24 -13.62 27.00
CA VAL A 379 9.17 -14.35 27.87
C VAL A 379 9.33 -15.79 27.37
N ASP A 380 10.56 -16.26 27.20
CA ASP A 380 10.79 -17.66 26.82
C ASP A 380 10.33 -18.57 27.96
N SER A 381 9.38 -19.45 27.65
CA SER A 381 8.82 -20.40 28.60
C SER A 381 9.78 -21.56 28.97
N GLY A 382 10.95 -21.65 28.34
CA GLY A 382 11.89 -22.77 28.47
C GLY A 382 11.36 -24.10 27.91
N ARG A 383 10.14 -24.15 27.39
CA ARG A 383 9.56 -25.36 26.77
C ARG A 383 10.15 -25.61 25.39
N GLY A 384 10.08 -26.85 24.91
CA GLY A 384 10.40 -27.21 23.52
C GLY A 384 9.58 -26.40 22.51
N PHE A 385 10.03 -26.39 21.26
CA PHE A 385 9.33 -25.71 20.16
C PHE A 385 8.45 -26.70 19.39
N THR A 386 7.28 -26.27 18.97
CA THR A 386 6.44 -27.03 18.03
C THR A 386 7.09 -27.09 16.64
N LEU A 387 6.63 -28.00 15.78
CA LEU A 387 7.14 -28.09 14.41
C LEU A 387 6.96 -26.76 13.65
N ALA A 388 5.77 -26.14 13.76
CA ALA A 388 5.51 -24.84 13.13
C ALA A 388 6.47 -23.75 13.60
N GLN A 389 6.74 -23.66 14.91
CA GLN A 389 7.71 -22.70 15.46
C GLN A 389 9.12 -22.94 14.92
N LYS A 390 9.53 -24.21 14.77
CA LYS A 390 10.85 -24.57 14.20
C LYS A 390 10.94 -24.25 12.71
N MET A 391 9.87 -24.49 11.93
CA MET A 391 9.82 -24.13 10.51
C MET A 391 10.01 -22.62 10.32
N VAL A 392 9.31 -21.80 11.10
CA VAL A 392 9.52 -20.35 11.08
C VAL A 392 10.92 -19.98 11.59
N GLY A 393 11.41 -20.64 12.66
CA GLY A 393 12.77 -20.45 13.15
C GLY A 393 13.80 -20.66 12.05
N ARG A 394 13.66 -21.73 11.26
CA ARG A 394 14.51 -22.02 10.10
C ARG A 394 14.40 -20.93 9.04
N ALA A 395 13.20 -20.46 8.74
CA ALA A 395 12.97 -19.42 7.75
C ALA A 395 13.55 -18.05 8.15
N VAL A 396 13.75 -17.79 9.44
CA VAL A 396 14.46 -16.60 9.95
C VAL A 396 15.94 -16.85 10.25
N GLY A 397 16.49 -18.00 9.86
CA GLY A 397 17.91 -18.30 10.01
C GLY A 397 18.34 -18.71 11.42
N LEU A 398 17.44 -19.15 12.32
CA LEU A 398 17.81 -19.67 13.62
C LEU A 398 18.50 -21.04 13.48
N PRO A 399 19.37 -21.41 14.45
CA PRO A 399 20.01 -22.72 14.51
C PRO A 399 18.98 -23.85 14.51
N GLU A 400 19.40 -25.05 14.03
CA GLU A 400 18.55 -26.24 14.01
C GLU A 400 17.93 -26.54 15.38
N GLY A 401 16.67 -26.92 15.39
CA GLY A 401 15.89 -27.20 16.60
C GLY A 401 15.38 -25.98 17.37
N LYS A 402 15.83 -24.79 17.03
CA LYS A 402 15.29 -23.54 17.58
C LYS A 402 14.06 -23.09 16.80
N GLY A 403 13.17 -22.35 17.48
CA GLY A 403 11.91 -21.89 16.91
C GLY A 403 11.58 -20.47 17.38
N VAL A 404 10.59 -19.85 16.72
CA VAL A 404 10.08 -18.54 17.08
C VAL A 404 8.86 -18.71 18.00
N ARG A 405 8.86 -18.05 19.16
CA ARG A 405 7.74 -18.08 20.11
C ARG A 405 6.57 -17.26 19.59
N PRO A 406 5.33 -17.67 19.89
CA PRO A 406 4.15 -16.84 19.62
C PRO A 406 4.28 -15.44 20.22
N GLY A 407 3.88 -14.41 19.49
CA GLY A 407 4.03 -13.00 19.90
C GLY A 407 5.39 -12.37 19.57
N THR A 408 6.32 -13.13 18.98
CA THR A 408 7.61 -12.59 18.53
C THR A 408 7.48 -12.05 17.10
N TYR A 409 7.86 -10.79 16.89
CA TYR A 409 8.04 -10.25 15.55
C TYR A 409 9.20 -10.92 14.84
N CYS A 410 9.02 -11.28 13.58
CA CYS A 410 10.08 -11.85 12.74
C CYS A 410 9.77 -11.62 11.25
N GLU A 411 10.79 -11.76 10.42
CA GLU A 411 10.72 -11.64 8.96
C GLU A 411 11.22 -12.93 8.29
N PRO A 412 10.40 -14.02 8.32
CA PRO A 412 10.80 -15.28 7.71
C PRO A 412 10.90 -15.17 6.19
N LYS A 413 11.86 -15.89 5.62
CA LYS A 413 11.99 -16.08 4.18
C LYS A 413 10.73 -16.72 3.62
N MET A 414 10.15 -16.13 2.58
CA MET A 414 9.03 -16.66 1.82
C MET A 414 9.55 -17.42 0.61
N THR A 415 9.51 -18.75 0.67
CA THR A 415 9.96 -19.61 -0.43
C THR A 415 8.96 -19.63 -1.56
N SER A 416 7.65 -19.57 -1.24
CA SER A 416 6.59 -19.62 -2.25
C SER A 416 5.57 -18.50 -2.02
N VAL A 417 5.23 -17.80 -3.10
CA VAL A 417 4.23 -16.73 -3.11
C VAL A 417 3.21 -17.02 -4.20
N GLY A 418 1.94 -17.12 -3.82
CA GLY A 418 0.82 -17.40 -4.72
C GLY A 418 -0.09 -16.21 -4.92
N THR A 419 -0.47 -15.93 -6.16
CA THR A 419 -1.52 -14.97 -6.49
C THR A 419 -2.49 -15.57 -7.50
N GLN A 420 -3.70 -15.04 -7.59
CA GLN A 420 -4.74 -15.55 -8.47
C GLN A 420 -5.51 -14.38 -9.12
N ASP A 421 -6.29 -14.68 -10.14
CA ASP A 421 -6.91 -13.68 -11.02
C ASP A 421 -7.77 -12.62 -10.33
N THR A 422 -8.46 -12.93 -9.23
CA THR A 422 -9.25 -11.92 -8.50
C THR A 422 -8.44 -11.04 -7.56
N THR A 423 -7.17 -11.37 -7.30
CA THR A 423 -6.21 -10.59 -6.49
C THR A 423 -4.99 -10.13 -7.29
N GLY A 424 -4.70 -10.78 -8.42
CA GLY A 424 -3.52 -10.53 -9.26
C GLY A 424 -3.39 -9.08 -9.73
N PRO A 425 -4.44 -8.43 -10.24
CA PRO A 425 -4.36 -7.02 -10.64
C PRO A 425 -3.97 -6.10 -9.47
N MET A 426 -4.52 -6.32 -8.27
CA MET A 426 -4.15 -5.54 -7.08
C MET A 426 -2.72 -5.84 -6.64
N THR A 427 -2.29 -7.12 -6.68
CA THR A 427 -0.91 -7.51 -6.37
C THR A 427 0.07 -6.88 -7.36
N ARG A 428 -0.27 -6.84 -8.65
CA ARG A 428 0.50 -6.14 -9.69
C ARG A 428 0.67 -4.66 -9.35
N ASP A 429 -0.40 -3.99 -8.97
CA ASP A 429 -0.38 -2.56 -8.69
C ASP A 429 0.42 -2.26 -7.41
N GLU A 430 0.32 -3.12 -6.37
CA GLU A 430 1.17 -3.04 -5.18
C GLU A 430 2.67 -3.31 -5.51
N LEU A 431 2.96 -4.26 -6.41
CA LEU A 431 4.34 -4.52 -6.87
C LEU A 431 4.93 -3.31 -7.62
N LYS A 432 4.11 -2.61 -8.41
CA LYS A 432 4.53 -1.37 -9.07
C LYS A 432 4.84 -0.27 -8.05
N ASP A 433 3.99 -0.10 -7.04
CA ASP A 433 4.18 0.87 -5.97
C ASP A 433 5.42 0.56 -5.11
N LEU A 434 5.75 -0.73 -4.94
CA LEU A 434 6.97 -1.19 -4.26
C LEU A 434 8.23 -1.11 -5.14
N ALA A 435 8.14 -0.51 -6.31
CA ALA A 435 9.25 -0.41 -7.27
C ALA A 435 9.87 -1.77 -7.65
N CYS A 436 9.07 -2.84 -7.65
CA CYS A 436 9.53 -4.20 -7.92
C CYS A 436 9.74 -4.43 -9.42
N LEU A 437 10.99 -4.56 -9.84
CA LEU A 437 11.39 -4.91 -11.22
C LEU A 437 11.77 -6.40 -11.36
N GLY A 438 11.97 -7.12 -10.26
CA GLY A 438 12.27 -8.54 -10.22
C GLY A 438 11.87 -9.14 -8.88
N PHE A 439 11.50 -10.42 -8.86
CA PHE A 439 11.12 -11.12 -7.63
C PHE A 439 12.34 -11.61 -6.87
N SER A 440 12.31 -11.47 -5.54
CA SER A 440 13.31 -12.04 -4.62
C SER A 440 12.84 -13.33 -3.96
N ALA A 441 11.54 -13.63 -3.95
CA ALA A 441 11.03 -14.93 -3.51
C ALA A 441 11.41 -16.03 -4.50
N ASP A 442 11.73 -17.23 -4.00
CA ASP A 442 12.22 -18.34 -4.84
C ASP A 442 11.19 -18.81 -5.88
N LEU A 443 9.90 -18.78 -5.53
CA LEU A 443 8.78 -19.13 -6.40
C LEU A 443 7.65 -18.11 -6.26
N VAL A 444 7.36 -17.35 -7.31
CA VAL A 444 6.16 -16.53 -7.42
C VAL A 444 5.27 -17.09 -8.52
N MET A 445 4.02 -17.41 -8.19
CA MET A 445 3.09 -18.06 -9.12
C MET A 445 1.77 -17.31 -9.23
N GLN A 446 1.33 -17.04 -10.45
CA GLN A 446 0.02 -16.50 -10.82
C GLN A 446 -0.87 -17.59 -11.41
N SER A 447 -2.14 -17.62 -11.04
CA SER A 447 -3.14 -18.50 -11.65
C SER A 447 -4.41 -17.76 -12.07
N PHE A 448 -5.27 -18.43 -12.84
CA PHE A 448 -6.53 -17.90 -13.35
C PHE A 448 -7.67 -18.88 -13.03
N CYS A 449 -7.93 -19.08 -11.73
CA CYS A 449 -8.83 -20.10 -11.26
C CYS A 449 -10.29 -19.64 -11.01
N HIS A 450 -10.57 -18.34 -11.06
CA HIS A 450 -11.91 -17.78 -10.80
C HIS A 450 -12.59 -17.23 -12.05
N THR A 451 -11.83 -16.78 -13.03
CA THR A 451 -12.36 -16.11 -14.23
C THR A 451 -12.20 -16.95 -15.52
N ALA A 452 -11.64 -18.16 -15.42
CA ALA A 452 -11.33 -18.99 -16.60
C ALA A 452 -12.57 -19.50 -17.33
N ALA A 453 -13.63 -19.87 -16.58
CA ALA A 453 -14.81 -20.54 -17.17
C ALA A 453 -15.75 -19.57 -17.90
N TYR A 454 -15.96 -18.37 -17.35
CA TYR A 454 -16.88 -17.38 -17.89
C TYR A 454 -16.26 -15.97 -17.84
N PRO A 455 -15.19 -15.71 -18.62
CA PRO A 455 -14.48 -14.45 -18.56
C PRO A 455 -15.29 -13.30 -19.15
N LYS A 456 -15.29 -12.15 -18.46
CA LYS A 456 -15.74 -10.88 -19.02
C LYS A 456 -14.64 -10.28 -19.91
N PRO A 457 -14.91 -9.30 -20.77
CA PRO A 457 -13.88 -8.66 -21.60
C PRO A 457 -12.68 -8.12 -20.78
N VAL A 458 -12.91 -7.60 -19.59
CA VAL A 458 -11.85 -7.14 -18.68
C VAL A 458 -11.00 -8.31 -18.17
N ASP A 459 -11.59 -9.48 -17.94
CA ASP A 459 -10.87 -10.67 -17.51
C ASP A 459 -9.99 -11.21 -18.66
N VAL A 460 -10.49 -11.19 -19.89
CA VAL A 460 -9.72 -11.58 -21.07
C VAL A 460 -8.48 -10.69 -21.23
N LYS A 461 -8.63 -9.37 -21.05
CA LYS A 461 -7.49 -8.46 -21.06
C LYS A 461 -6.47 -8.82 -19.98
N MET A 462 -6.94 -9.05 -18.74
CA MET A 462 -6.10 -9.48 -17.62
C MET A 462 -5.39 -10.81 -17.89
N HIS A 463 -6.05 -11.78 -18.56
CA HIS A 463 -5.46 -13.08 -18.94
C HIS A 463 -4.27 -12.94 -19.89
N HIS A 464 -4.16 -11.83 -20.60
CA HIS A 464 -3.01 -11.51 -21.46
C HIS A 464 -1.94 -10.70 -20.74
N GLU A 465 -2.33 -9.68 -19.96
CA GLU A 465 -1.41 -8.73 -19.33
C GLU A 465 -0.67 -9.29 -18.11
N LEU A 466 -1.36 -10.03 -17.23
CA LEU A 466 -0.75 -10.57 -16.01
C LEU A 466 0.35 -11.60 -16.26
N PRO A 467 0.22 -12.54 -17.21
CA PRO A 467 1.29 -13.49 -17.51
C PRO A 467 2.60 -12.81 -17.90
N GLU A 468 2.53 -11.81 -18.76
CA GLU A 468 3.70 -11.05 -19.19
C GLU A 468 4.31 -10.29 -18.00
N PHE A 469 3.50 -9.62 -17.19
CA PHE A 469 3.96 -8.89 -16.01
C PHE A 469 4.71 -9.80 -15.02
N ILE A 470 4.18 -10.98 -14.74
CA ILE A 470 4.76 -11.95 -13.81
C ILE A 470 6.03 -12.56 -14.38
N SER A 471 6.01 -13.00 -15.64
CA SER A 471 7.15 -13.66 -16.29
C SER A 471 8.34 -12.71 -16.46
N ASN A 472 8.10 -11.45 -16.80
CA ASN A 472 9.14 -10.43 -16.94
C ASN A 472 9.85 -10.10 -15.62
N ARG A 473 9.29 -10.55 -14.46
CA ARG A 473 9.87 -10.41 -13.13
C ARG A 473 10.44 -11.71 -12.55
N GLY A 474 10.52 -12.76 -13.38
CA GLY A 474 11.07 -14.06 -12.98
C GLY A 474 10.06 -15.00 -12.31
N GLY A 475 8.77 -14.68 -12.35
CA GLY A 475 7.71 -15.54 -11.83
C GLY A 475 7.14 -16.51 -12.88
N ILE A 476 6.27 -17.39 -12.42
CA ILE A 476 5.56 -18.37 -13.25
C ILE A 476 4.09 -17.97 -13.37
N SER A 477 3.57 -17.87 -14.58
CA SER A 477 2.14 -17.69 -14.80
C SER A 477 1.52 -18.94 -15.40
N LEU A 478 0.48 -19.43 -14.77
CA LEU A 478 -0.41 -20.42 -15.34
C LEU A 478 -1.31 -19.75 -16.39
N LYS A 479 -1.95 -20.57 -17.24
CA LYS A 479 -2.96 -20.11 -18.19
C LYS A 479 -4.36 -20.35 -17.64
N PRO A 480 -5.39 -19.62 -18.13
CA PRO A 480 -6.77 -19.98 -17.87
C PRO A 480 -7.05 -21.43 -18.24
N GLY A 481 -7.57 -22.22 -17.28
CA GLY A 481 -7.83 -23.64 -17.49
C GLY A 481 -6.75 -24.60 -16.98
N ASP A 482 -5.54 -24.14 -16.64
CA ASP A 482 -4.47 -24.99 -16.10
C ASP A 482 -4.77 -25.56 -14.70
N GLY A 483 -5.73 -24.96 -14.00
CA GLY A 483 -6.17 -25.39 -12.68
C GLY A 483 -6.04 -24.32 -11.59
N ILE A 484 -6.37 -24.71 -10.37
CA ILE A 484 -6.38 -23.79 -9.23
C ILE A 484 -4.99 -23.62 -8.62
N ILE A 485 -4.72 -22.42 -8.09
CA ILE A 485 -3.43 -22.06 -7.48
C ILE A 485 -3.02 -23.04 -6.37
N HIS A 486 -3.95 -23.48 -5.55
CA HIS A 486 -3.66 -24.38 -4.43
C HIS A 486 -3.09 -25.73 -4.88
N SER A 487 -3.65 -26.32 -5.94
CA SER A 487 -3.16 -27.58 -6.49
C SER A 487 -1.74 -27.47 -7.03
N TRP A 488 -1.42 -26.35 -7.67
CA TRP A 488 -0.09 -26.13 -8.24
C TRP A 488 0.94 -25.79 -7.17
N LEU A 489 0.64 -24.89 -6.23
CA LEU A 489 1.54 -24.58 -5.11
C LEU A 489 1.87 -25.84 -4.30
N ASN A 490 0.85 -26.68 -4.00
CA ASN A 490 1.06 -27.90 -3.25
C ASN A 490 1.92 -28.96 -3.96
N ARG A 491 2.05 -28.87 -5.27
CA ARG A 491 2.94 -29.74 -6.06
C ARG A 491 4.36 -29.20 -6.17
N MET A 492 4.55 -27.89 -6.05
CA MET A 492 5.82 -27.22 -6.33
C MET A 492 6.55 -26.76 -5.08
N LEU A 493 5.88 -26.71 -3.92
CA LEU A 493 6.53 -26.30 -2.68
C LEU A 493 7.48 -27.37 -2.15
N LEU A 494 8.53 -26.93 -1.48
CA LEU A 494 9.45 -27.79 -0.75
C LEU A 494 8.96 -28.05 0.67
N PRO A 495 9.24 -29.24 1.25
CA PRO A 495 8.92 -29.53 2.65
C PRO A 495 9.55 -28.51 3.60
N ASP A 496 8.89 -28.28 4.73
CA ASP A 496 9.37 -27.43 5.84
C ASP A 496 9.67 -25.99 5.42
N THR A 497 9.06 -25.50 4.35
CA THR A 497 9.18 -24.12 3.90
C THR A 497 8.01 -23.24 4.36
N VAL A 498 8.22 -21.94 4.32
CA VAL A 498 7.21 -20.94 4.65
C VAL A 498 6.85 -20.16 3.39
N GLY A 499 5.56 -19.89 3.21
CA GLY A 499 5.09 -19.13 2.08
C GLY A 499 3.80 -18.37 2.34
N THR A 500 3.32 -17.63 1.35
CA THR A 500 2.12 -16.82 1.44
C THR A 500 1.30 -16.88 0.15
N GLY A 501 0.09 -16.37 0.20
CA GLY A 501 -0.76 -16.21 -0.97
C GLY A 501 -1.94 -15.29 -0.73
N GLY A 502 -2.43 -14.71 -1.82
CA GLY A 502 -3.55 -13.76 -1.81
C GLY A 502 -4.91 -14.42 -1.62
N ASP A 503 -5.01 -15.73 -1.71
CA ASP A 503 -6.24 -16.48 -1.47
C ASP A 503 -6.33 -16.93 -0.01
N SER A 504 -7.50 -16.78 0.60
CA SER A 504 -7.75 -17.20 1.99
C SER A 504 -7.62 -18.72 2.20
N HIS A 505 -7.73 -19.51 1.14
CA HIS A 505 -7.60 -20.96 1.17
C HIS A 505 -6.18 -21.44 0.84
N THR A 506 -5.20 -20.54 0.74
CA THR A 506 -3.79 -20.93 0.60
C THR A 506 -3.38 -21.79 1.79
N ARG A 507 -3.08 -23.07 1.53
CA ARG A 507 -2.69 -24.06 2.52
C ARG A 507 -1.55 -24.91 1.99
N PHE A 508 -0.52 -25.08 2.80
CA PHE A 508 0.64 -25.90 2.46
C PHE A 508 0.65 -27.16 3.33
N PRO A 509 0.39 -28.34 2.77
CA PRO A 509 0.26 -29.56 3.56
C PRO A 509 1.57 -30.04 4.20
N ILE A 510 2.73 -29.64 3.64
CA ILE A 510 4.07 -30.04 4.09
C ILE A 510 4.94 -28.84 4.49
N GLY A 511 4.34 -27.66 4.59
CA GLY A 511 4.97 -26.41 4.98
C GLY A 511 4.02 -25.54 5.77
N ILE A 512 4.34 -24.26 5.89
CA ILE A 512 3.49 -23.26 6.54
C ILE A 512 3.10 -22.18 5.52
N SER A 513 1.82 -21.84 5.50
CA SER A 513 1.31 -20.74 4.68
C SER A 513 0.60 -19.71 5.53
N PHE A 514 0.84 -18.45 5.19
CA PHE A 514 0.19 -17.29 5.78
C PHE A 514 -0.62 -16.58 4.69
N PRO A 515 -1.94 -16.79 4.59
CA PRO A 515 -2.74 -16.00 3.67
C PRO A 515 -2.72 -14.53 4.09
N ALA A 516 -2.51 -13.64 3.12
CA ALA A 516 -2.34 -12.22 3.36
C ALA A 516 -3.11 -11.37 2.34
N GLY A 517 -3.23 -10.07 2.60
CA GLY A 517 -3.69 -9.09 1.63
C GLY A 517 -2.67 -8.89 0.51
N SER A 518 -3.11 -8.35 -0.64
CA SER A 518 -2.28 -8.18 -1.83
C SER A 518 -1.01 -7.35 -1.57
N GLY A 519 -1.03 -6.40 -0.62
CA GLY A 519 0.14 -5.60 -0.26
C GLY A 519 1.26 -6.44 0.35
N LEU A 520 0.96 -7.29 1.36
CA LEU A 520 1.95 -8.20 1.95
C LEU A 520 2.38 -9.30 0.99
N VAL A 521 1.48 -9.80 0.15
CA VAL A 521 1.83 -10.77 -0.91
C VAL A 521 2.81 -10.15 -1.90
N ALA A 522 2.57 -8.91 -2.32
CA ALA A 522 3.48 -8.16 -3.18
C ALA A 522 4.83 -7.90 -2.48
N PHE A 523 4.81 -7.51 -1.21
CA PHE A 523 6.03 -7.32 -0.43
C PHE A 523 6.84 -8.61 -0.34
N ALA A 524 6.19 -9.75 -0.06
CA ALA A 524 6.85 -11.05 -0.01
C ALA A 524 7.46 -11.46 -1.36
N ALA A 525 6.77 -11.21 -2.47
CA ALA A 525 7.30 -11.46 -3.80
C ALA A 525 8.52 -10.58 -4.12
N ALA A 526 8.43 -9.28 -3.79
CA ALA A 526 9.47 -8.31 -4.08
C ALA A 526 10.73 -8.48 -3.23
N THR A 527 10.59 -8.81 -1.95
CA THR A 527 11.70 -8.83 -0.97
C THR A 527 12.15 -10.23 -0.55
N GLY A 528 11.34 -11.25 -0.83
CA GLY A 528 11.59 -12.64 -0.41
C GLY A 528 11.33 -12.89 1.08
N VAL A 529 10.80 -11.91 1.83
CA VAL A 529 10.46 -12.05 3.24
C VAL A 529 9.06 -11.48 3.52
N MET A 530 8.45 -11.86 4.64
CA MET A 530 7.19 -11.28 5.06
C MET A 530 7.23 -10.97 6.56
N PRO A 531 6.87 -9.75 7.00
CA PRO A 531 6.79 -9.43 8.41
C PRO A 531 5.63 -10.19 9.07
N LEU A 532 5.93 -10.88 10.16
CA LEU A 532 4.99 -11.67 10.94
C LEU A 532 5.16 -11.40 12.42
N GLU A 533 4.05 -11.31 13.15
CA GLU A 533 4.00 -11.46 14.59
C GLU A 533 3.32 -12.82 14.88
N ILE A 534 4.13 -13.86 15.06
CA ILE A 534 3.65 -15.23 15.17
C ILE A 534 2.90 -15.45 16.48
N GLY A 535 1.71 -16.04 16.39
CA GLY A 535 0.99 -16.56 17.54
C GLY A 535 -0.30 -15.87 17.91
N ARG A 536 -0.73 -14.90 17.11
CA ARG A 536 -2.12 -14.45 17.16
C ARG A 536 -3.01 -15.11 16.11
N ALA A 537 -2.52 -16.13 15.42
CA ALA A 537 -3.37 -17.00 14.63
C ALA A 537 -4.23 -17.81 15.62
N HIS A 538 -5.49 -17.52 15.67
CA HIS A 538 -6.45 -18.37 16.35
C HIS A 538 -6.45 -19.74 15.65
N VAL A 539 -6.08 -20.77 16.39
CA VAL A 539 -6.36 -22.15 16.04
C VAL A 539 -7.87 -22.36 16.17
#